data_98e0a9bb82fb26531ba9771279dd31c3
#
_entry.id   98e0a9bb82fb26531ba9771279dd31c3
#
_cell.length_a   1.000
_cell.length_b   1.000
_cell.length_c   1.000
_cell.angle_alpha   90.00
_cell.angle_beta   90.00
_cell.angle_gamma   90.00
#
_symmetry.space_group_name_H-M   'P 1'
#
loop_
_entity.id
_entity.type
_entity.pdbx_description
1 polymer ?
#
loop_
_entity_poly.entity_id
_entity_poly.type
_entity_poly.pdbx_seq_one_letter_code
_entity_poly.pdbx_strand_id
1 'polypeptide(L)' 'MIKTNIFEKRRGKMSFLIARKNAGLTQKEVADQIGVDQTAVSFWENGKTFPRASLLSKIAMLYGVTVDELLSEDQK' A
#
# COMPACT_ATOMS: atom_id res chain seq x y z
N MET A 1 19.24 -15.11 5.74
CA MET A 1 19.10 -15.04 5.69
C MET A 1 18.66 -14.58 5.59
N ILE A 2 18.69 -14.48 5.62
CA ILE A 2 18.25 -14.12 5.57
C ILE A 2 17.86 -13.48 5.45
N LYS A 3 17.74 -13.35 5.41
CA LYS A 3 17.28 -12.84 5.33
C LYS A 3 16.78 -12.15 5.37
N THR A 4 16.78 -11.97 5.39
CA THR A 4 16.18 -11.43 5.48
C THR A 4 15.72 -10.77 5.73
N ASN A 5 15.75 -10.67 5.82
CA ASN A 5 15.16 -10.22 6.09
C ASN A 5 14.90 -9.53 6.35
N ILE A 6 15.05 -9.32 6.34
CA ILE A 6 14.77 -8.98 6.57
C ILE A 6 14.60 -8.10 6.61
N PHE A 7 14.59 -7.88 6.71
CA PHE A 7 14.30 -7.31 6.64
C PHE A 7 13.90 -6.63 6.47
N GLU A 8 13.69 -6.59 6.32
CA GLU A 8 13.18 -6.35 6.09
C GLU A 8 12.50 -5.85 6.29
N LYS A 9 12.21 -5.73 6.43
CA LYS A 9 11.47 -5.68 6.60
C LYS A 9 10.96 -4.92 7.06
N ARG A 10 11.04 -4.61 7.38
CA ARG A 10 10.56 -4.11 7.73
C ARG A 10 10.05 -3.49 7.74
N ARG A 11 9.98 -3.22 7.61
CA ARG A 11 9.50 -2.75 7.47
C ARG A 11 8.61 -2.52 7.22
N GLY A 12 8.53 -2.47 7.13
CA GLY A 12 7.52 -2.60 6.98
C GLY A 12 6.53 -1.91 6.52
N LYS A 13 6.39 -1.27 6.51
CA LYS A 13 5.51 -0.61 6.05
C LYS A 13 5.48 -0.50 4.75
N MET A 14 5.51 -1.41 4.10
CA MET A 14 5.54 -1.36 2.86
C MET A 14 4.45 -0.84 2.31
N SER A 15 3.65 -1.14 2.78
CA SER A 15 2.67 -0.67 2.58
C SER A 15 2.22 -0.06 1.38
N PHE A 16 1.43 0.93 1.48
CA PHE A 16 0.77 1.54 0.32
C PHE A 16 1.75 2.18 -0.65
N LEU A 17 2.75 2.85 -0.12
CA LEU A 17 3.72 3.53 -0.98
C LEU A 17 4.52 2.55 -1.83
N ILE A 18 5.09 1.56 -1.19
CA ILE A 18 5.95 0.62 -1.90
C ILE A 18 5.14 -0.24 -2.86
N ALA A 19 3.95 -0.67 -2.44
CA ALA A 19 3.09 -1.46 -3.32
C ALA A 19 2.71 -0.65 -4.55
N ARG A 20 2.41 0.63 -4.37
CA ARG A 20 2.08 1.49 -5.49
C ARG A 20 3.26 1.64 -6.44
N LYS A 21 4.44 1.89 -5.89
CA LYS A 21 5.63 2.06 -6.73
C LYS A 21 5.98 0.79 -7.47
N ASN A 22 5.84 -0.35 -6.81
CA ASN A 22 6.10 -1.63 -7.46
C ASN A 22 5.10 -1.89 -8.59
N ALA A 23 3.90 -1.34 -8.47
CA ALA A 23 2.90 -1.48 -9.53
C ALA A 23 3.11 -0.47 -10.65
N GLY A 24 4.04 0.46 -10.49
CA GLY A 24 4.35 1.45 -11.52
C GLY A 24 3.31 2.54 -11.66
N LEU A 25 2.60 2.86 -10.58
CA LEU A 25 1.50 3.82 -10.64
C LEU A 25 1.83 5.07 -9.85
N THR A 26 1.34 6.21 -10.33
CA THR A 26 1.43 7.46 -9.59
C THR A 26 0.25 7.55 -8.63
N GLN A 27 0.35 8.45 -7.65
CA GLN A 27 -0.76 8.70 -6.74
C GLN A 27 -2.01 9.13 -7.50
N LYS A 28 -1.82 9.96 -8.53
CA LYS A 28 -2.95 10.44 -9.31
C LYS A 28 -3.63 9.31 -10.05
N GLU A 29 -2.85 8.42 -10.64
CA GLU A 29 -3.42 7.28 -11.35
C GLU A 29 -4.22 6.39 -10.40
N VAL A 30 -3.70 6.16 -9.22
CA VAL A 30 -4.41 5.37 -8.22
C VAL A 30 -5.70 6.06 -7.82
N ALA A 31 -5.62 7.36 -7.55
CA ALA A 31 -6.80 8.13 -7.16
C ALA A 31 -7.88 8.03 -8.23
N ASP A 32 -7.50 8.17 -9.49
CA ASP A 32 -8.43 8.08 -10.60
C ASP A 32 -9.05 6.68 -10.71
N GLN A 33 -8.25 5.66 -10.54
CA GLN A 33 -8.73 4.28 -10.65
C GLN A 33 -9.65 3.89 -9.49
N ILE A 34 -9.32 4.37 -8.30
CA ILE A 34 -10.08 4.02 -7.11
C ILE A 34 -11.31 4.92 -6.95
N GLY A 35 -11.25 6.13 -7.50
CA GLY A 35 -12.35 7.08 -7.41
C GLY A 35 -12.28 7.95 -6.17
N VAL A 36 -11.08 8.34 -5.78
CA VAL A 36 -10.88 9.22 -4.62
C VAL A 36 -9.96 10.36 -5.02
N ASP A 37 -9.79 11.31 -4.12
CA ASP A 37 -8.83 12.39 -4.35
C ASP A 37 -7.42 11.90 -4.17
N GLN A 38 -6.50 12.49 -4.89
CA GLN A 38 -5.08 12.16 -4.72
C GLN A 38 -4.63 12.38 -3.28
N THR A 39 -5.21 13.37 -2.60
CA THR A 39 -4.89 13.63 -1.20
C THR A 39 -5.17 12.40 -0.33
N ALA A 40 -6.25 11.68 -0.63
CA ALA A 40 -6.56 10.47 0.13
C ALA A 40 -5.46 9.44 -0.01
N VAL A 41 -4.97 9.25 -1.24
CA VAL A 41 -3.89 8.29 -1.49
C VAL A 41 -2.64 8.70 -0.72
N SER A 42 -2.31 9.98 -0.74
CA SER A 42 -1.16 10.50 -0.01
C SER A 42 -1.30 10.25 1.49
N PHE A 43 -2.49 10.48 2.04
CA PHE A 43 -2.75 10.27 3.47
C PHE A 43 -2.59 8.81 3.86
N TRP A 44 -3.04 7.89 3.01
CA TRP A 44 -2.85 6.47 3.28
C TRP A 44 -1.36 6.13 3.34
N GLU A 45 -0.59 6.69 2.43
CA GLU A 45 0.84 6.40 2.35
C GLU A 45 1.61 6.99 3.52
N ASN A 46 1.12 8.09 4.06
CA ASN A 46 1.77 8.74 5.19
C ASN A 46 1.21 8.31 6.55
N GLY A 47 0.24 7.42 6.54
CA GLY A 47 -0.33 6.93 7.78
C GLY A 47 -1.28 7.88 8.47
N LYS A 48 -1.73 8.93 7.77
CA LYS A 48 -2.66 9.87 8.36
C LYS A 48 -4.07 9.35 8.43
N THR A 49 -4.47 8.60 7.42
CA THR A 49 -5.77 7.95 7.41
C THR A 49 -5.60 6.56 6.84
N PHE A 50 -6.65 5.78 6.92
CA PHE A 50 -6.62 4.41 6.46
C PHE A 50 -7.83 4.19 5.54
N PRO A 51 -7.69 3.49 4.42
CA PRO A 51 -8.85 3.30 3.54
C PRO A 51 -9.83 2.33 4.17
N ARG A 52 -11.12 2.55 3.91
CA ARG A 52 -12.14 1.64 4.40
C ARG A 52 -12.00 0.28 3.71
N ALA A 53 -12.58 -0.74 4.31
CA ALA A 53 -12.39 -2.11 3.84
C ALA A 53 -12.75 -2.30 2.37
N SER A 54 -13.81 -1.66 1.91
CA SER A 54 -14.23 -1.82 0.52
C SER A 54 -13.22 -1.27 -0.47
N LEU A 55 -12.54 -0.19 -0.08
CA LEU A 55 -11.50 0.38 -0.93
C LEU A 55 -10.22 -0.42 -0.82
N LEU A 56 -9.97 -0.98 0.35
CA LEU A 56 -8.74 -1.75 0.58
C LEU A 56 -8.63 -2.92 -0.38
N SER A 57 -9.72 -3.62 -0.64
CA SER A 57 -9.73 -4.70 -1.61
C SER A 57 -9.39 -4.20 -3.01
N LYS A 58 -9.97 -3.07 -3.39
CA LYS A 58 -9.71 -2.50 -4.71
C LYS A 58 -8.27 -2.08 -4.86
N ILE A 59 -7.71 -1.48 -3.81
CA ILE A 59 -6.32 -1.05 -3.81
C ILE A 59 -5.40 -2.25 -3.97
N ALA A 60 -5.65 -3.31 -3.22
CA ALA A 60 -4.84 -4.51 -3.29
C ALA A 60 -4.88 -5.10 -4.70
N MET A 61 -6.06 -5.17 -5.30
CA MET A 61 -6.19 -5.66 -6.67
C MET A 61 -5.44 -4.79 -7.65
N LEU A 62 -5.57 -3.48 -7.50
CA LEU A 62 -4.90 -2.54 -8.40
C LEU A 62 -3.39 -2.67 -8.31
N TYR A 63 -2.88 -2.86 -7.12
CA TYR A 63 -1.43 -2.98 -6.90
C TYR A 63 -0.90 -4.39 -7.17
N GLY A 64 -1.79 -5.35 -7.38
CA GLY A 64 -1.38 -6.72 -7.68
C GLY A 64 -0.86 -7.47 -6.46
N VAL A 65 -1.39 -7.13 -5.29
CA VAL A 65 -0.98 -7.78 -4.04
C VAL A 65 -2.24 -8.23 -3.30
N THR A 66 -2.05 -9.03 -2.27
CA THR A 66 -3.18 -9.39 -1.42
C THR A 66 -3.37 -8.32 -0.37
N VAL A 67 -4.54 -8.29 0.23
CA VAL A 67 -4.80 -7.37 1.33
C VAL A 67 -3.83 -7.64 2.48
N ASP A 68 -3.55 -8.91 2.75
CA ASP A 68 -2.60 -9.27 3.79
C ASP A 68 -1.22 -8.69 3.53
N GLU A 69 -0.76 -8.77 2.29
CA GLU A 69 0.53 -8.19 1.93
C GLU A 69 0.54 -6.69 2.09
N LEU A 70 -0.55 -6.06 1.68
CA LEU A 70 -0.66 -4.62 1.75
C LEU A 70 -0.64 -4.13 3.20
N LEU A 71 -1.20 -4.89 4.12
CA LEU A 71 -1.27 -4.53 5.52
C LEU A 71 -0.11 -5.07 6.35
N SER A 72 0.78 -5.84 5.73
CA SER A 72 1.87 -6.45 6.46
C SER A 72 2.82 -5.40 6.95
N GLU A 73 3.06 -5.36 8.22
CA GLU A 73 4.01 -4.43 8.64
C GLU A 73 4.92 -5.15 9.41
N ASP A 74 5.43 -5.15 9.76
CA ASP A 74 6.31 -5.86 10.33
C ASP A 74 6.17 -6.41 11.46
N GLN A 75 5.83 -6.74 11.64
CA GLN A 75 5.62 -7.33 12.36
C GLN A 75 6.00 -7.77 13.15
N LYS A 76 6.24 -7.65 13.44
CA LYS A 76 6.61 -8.10 14.12
C LYS A 76 6.78 -8.44 14.41
#